data_2945c8bd45187f1db39af3c979a40f13
#
_entry.id   2945c8bd45187f1db39af3c979a40f13
#
_cell.length_a   1.000
_cell.length_b   1.000
_cell.length_c   1.000
_cell.angle_alpha   90.00
_cell.angle_beta   90.00
_cell.angle_gamma   90.00
#
_symmetry.space_group_name_H-M   'P 1'
#
loop_
_entity.id
_entity.type
_entity.pdbx_description
1 polymer ?
#
loop_
_entity_poly.entity_id
_entity_poly.type
_entity_poly.pdbx_seq_one_letter_code
_entity_poly.pdbx_strand_id
1 'polypeptide(L)'
;MKVIRAKSAGFCWGVERAIQVAREEARGGVRRVYTDGPLIHNKQMMDALSREDIREVGDYQSKQDLDLPENKDKEAVVVVRAHGISPQRRKYLKELGLPFRDGTCPDVGIIAGKVKLHAEKGFAVVIFGDPEHPEVIGLMGYANGQGHVVSNEADLLALPAFEGKVAMVSQSTMFTHEFQKLSGMLAEKYPDLAVFDTICGATKERQSDLLELVKSGADAIVVIGGKHSANTKKLAKLSASHNRPTYHVETADDLDEESFS
;
A
#
# COMPACT_ATOMS: atom_id res chain seq x y z
N MET A 1 18.53 -7.37 29.01
CA MET A 1 18.16 -7.21 27.58
C MET A 1 18.39 -5.78 27.12
N LYS A 2 18.91 -5.57 25.90
CA LYS A 2 19.08 -4.21 25.28
C LYS A 2 18.07 -4.11 24.12
N VAL A 3 17.22 -3.08 24.15
CA VAL A 3 16.25 -2.81 23.08
C VAL A 3 16.80 -1.70 22.18
N ILE A 4 16.80 -1.96 20.86
CA ILE A 4 17.21 -1.00 19.83
C ILE A 4 16.02 -0.73 18.94
N ARG A 5 15.60 0.53 18.83
CA ARG A 5 14.52 0.95 17.91
C ARG A 5 15.12 1.33 16.57
N ALA A 6 14.58 0.78 15.48
CA ALA A 6 14.91 1.21 14.12
C ALA A 6 14.62 2.72 13.94
N LYS A 7 15.46 3.42 13.17
CA LYS A 7 15.31 4.87 12.93
C LYS A 7 14.01 5.21 12.22
N SER A 8 13.61 4.37 11.26
CA SER A 8 12.39 4.52 10.46
C SER A 8 11.14 3.94 11.13
N ALA A 9 11.19 3.58 12.43
CA ALA A 9 10.04 3.03 13.15
C ALA A 9 8.95 4.08 13.35
N GLY A 10 7.70 3.72 13.03
CA GLY A 10 6.52 4.59 13.12
C GLY A 10 5.73 4.61 11.81
N PHE A 11 4.72 5.46 11.73
CA PHE A 11 4.02 5.69 10.47
C PHE A 11 4.90 6.47 9.49
N CYS A 12 4.76 6.19 8.19
CA CYS A 12 5.38 7.03 7.18
C CYS A 12 4.52 8.28 6.93
N TRP A 13 5.13 9.32 6.36
CA TRP A 13 4.44 10.57 6.07
C TRP A 13 3.17 10.43 5.23
N GLY A 14 3.13 9.44 4.30
CA GLY A 14 1.95 9.18 3.48
C GLY A 14 0.77 8.64 4.30
N VAL A 15 1.05 7.77 5.29
CA VAL A 15 0.06 7.28 6.26
C VAL A 15 -0.38 8.40 7.19
N GLU A 16 0.56 9.16 7.76
CA GLU A 16 0.26 10.30 8.64
C GLU A 16 -0.60 11.34 7.93
N ARG A 17 -0.28 11.66 6.67
CA ARG A 17 -1.07 12.56 5.85
C ARG A 17 -2.51 12.09 5.67
N ALA A 18 -2.74 10.81 5.37
CA ALA A 18 -4.09 10.27 5.21
C ALA A 18 -4.91 10.40 6.51
N ILE A 19 -4.29 10.08 7.65
CA ILE A 19 -4.90 10.24 8.99
C ILE A 19 -5.21 11.70 9.25
N GLN A 20 -4.28 12.61 8.96
CA GLN A 20 -4.46 14.04 9.16
C GLN A 20 -5.62 14.59 8.32
N VAL A 21 -5.71 14.24 7.03
CA VAL A 21 -6.83 14.62 6.15
C VAL A 21 -8.16 14.22 6.74
N ALA A 22 -8.29 12.99 7.25
CA ALA A 22 -9.53 12.52 7.87
C ALA A 22 -9.86 13.29 9.15
N ARG A 23 -8.86 13.55 10.00
CA ARG A 23 -9.04 14.31 11.24
C ARG A 23 -9.35 15.79 11.02
N GLU A 24 -8.78 16.40 10.00
CA GLU A 24 -9.08 17.79 9.63
C GLU A 24 -10.55 17.96 9.24
N GLU A 25 -11.09 17.02 8.45
CA GLU A 25 -12.51 17.03 8.11
C GLU A 25 -13.41 16.80 9.35
N ALA A 26 -13.02 15.90 10.25
CA ALA A 26 -13.79 15.64 11.49
C ALA A 26 -13.77 16.84 12.44
N ARG A 27 -12.65 17.54 12.57
CA ARG A 27 -12.53 18.74 13.43
C ARG A 27 -13.40 19.92 12.97
N GLY A 28 -13.71 19.96 11.67
CA GLY A 28 -14.62 20.98 11.12
C GLY A 28 -16.03 20.91 11.68
N GLY A 29 -16.41 19.82 12.34
CA GLY A 29 -17.61 19.65 13.15
C GLY A 29 -18.95 19.71 12.39
N VAL A 30 -18.91 19.93 11.07
CA VAL A 30 -20.11 20.15 10.24
C VAL A 30 -20.52 18.89 9.48
N ARG A 31 -19.59 17.91 9.34
CA ARG A 31 -19.81 16.75 8.48
C ARG A 31 -19.40 15.45 9.16
N ARG A 32 -20.16 14.39 8.88
CA ARG A 32 -19.74 13.02 9.21
C ARG A 32 -18.64 12.59 8.26
N VAL A 33 -17.57 12.01 8.80
CA VAL A 33 -16.43 11.57 8.00
C VAL A 33 -16.51 10.07 7.79
N TYR A 34 -16.52 9.66 6.54
CA TYR A 34 -16.45 8.26 6.13
C TYR A 34 -15.15 8.00 5.38
N THR A 35 -14.60 6.79 5.50
CA THR A 35 -13.49 6.35 4.68
C THR A 35 -13.93 5.25 3.72
N ASP A 36 -13.45 5.29 2.48
CA ASP A 36 -13.74 4.25 1.47
C ASP A 36 -12.90 3.01 1.75
N GLY A 37 -13.41 2.13 2.60
CA GLY A 37 -12.67 1.04 3.23
C GLY A 37 -11.68 1.54 4.29
N PRO A 38 -10.86 0.63 4.88
CA PRO A 38 -9.90 1.03 5.92
C PRO A 38 -8.92 2.06 5.37
N LEU A 39 -8.79 3.20 6.05
CA LEU A 39 -7.91 4.30 5.64
C LEU A 39 -6.45 3.84 5.51
N ILE A 40 -6.06 2.97 6.43
CA ILE A 40 -4.74 2.30 6.53
C ILE A 40 -4.91 0.89 7.10
N HIS A 41 -3.93 0.02 6.86
CA HIS A 41 -3.91 -1.34 7.44
C HIS A 41 -3.32 -1.35 8.86
N ASN A 42 -4.01 -0.71 9.80
CA ASN A 42 -3.68 -0.75 11.23
C ASN A 42 -4.98 -0.67 12.05
N LYS A 43 -5.36 -1.81 12.64
CA LYS A 43 -6.62 -1.94 13.38
C LYS A 43 -6.72 -0.95 14.53
N GLN A 44 -5.66 -0.80 15.34
CA GLN A 44 -5.62 0.08 16.50
C GLN A 44 -5.87 1.54 16.12
N MET A 45 -5.29 1.97 14.98
CA MET A 45 -5.52 3.33 14.46
C MET A 45 -6.93 3.47 13.90
N MET A 46 -7.47 2.46 13.18
CA MET A 46 -8.85 2.50 12.71
C MET A 46 -9.84 2.56 13.87
N ASP A 47 -9.60 1.79 14.95
CA ASP A 47 -10.40 1.84 16.18
C ASP A 47 -10.29 3.23 16.87
N ALA A 48 -9.13 3.87 16.83
CA ALA A 48 -8.96 5.23 17.35
C ALA A 48 -9.74 6.25 16.52
N LEU A 49 -9.66 6.16 15.18
CA LEU A 49 -10.41 7.03 14.27
C LEU A 49 -11.93 6.85 14.42
N SER A 50 -12.39 5.61 14.63
CA SER A 50 -13.82 5.34 14.90
C SER A 50 -14.33 6.03 16.17
N ARG A 51 -13.49 6.12 17.21
CA ARG A 51 -13.80 6.90 18.42
C ARG A 51 -13.82 8.42 18.20
N GLU A 52 -13.19 8.88 17.13
CA GLU A 52 -13.20 10.28 16.67
C GLU A 52 -14.33 10.53 15.64
N ASP A 53 -15.35 9.63 15.56
CA ASP A 53 -16.47 9.66 14.58
C ASP A 53 -16.03 9.61 13.10
N ILE A 54 -14.84 9.08 12.81
CA ILE A 54 -14.36 8.77 11.47
C ILE A 54 -14.65 7.30 11.21
N ARG A 55 -15.62 6.98 10.34
CA ARG A 55 -16.15 5.63 10.16
C ARG A 55 -15.75 5.04 8.84
N GLU A 56 -15.35 3.78 8.87
CA GLU A 56 -15.11 3.00 7.67
C GLU A 56 -16.43 2.55 7.05
N VAL A 57 -16.56 2.74 5.72
CA VAL A 57 -17.67 2.26 4.91
C VAL A 57 -17.16 1.72 3.59
N GLY A 58 -17.86 0.73 3.05
CA GLY A 58 -17.50 0.11 1.78
C GLY A 58 -16.36 -0.90 1.89
N ASP A 59 -16.20 -1.61 0.82
CA ASP A 59 -15.12 -2.56 0.60
C ASP A 59 -14.45 -2.24 -0.73
N TYR A 60 -13.15 -1.91 -0.69
CA TYR A 60 -12.36 -1.56 -1.87
C TYR A 60 -12.26 -2.69 -2.91
N GLN A 61 -12.47 -3.94 -2.49
CA GLN A 61 -12.44 -5.12 -3.36
C GLN A 61 -13.78 -5.32 -4.07
N SER A 62 -14.87 -4.88 -3.44
CA SER A 62 -16.19 -5.02 -4.03
C SER A 62 -16.46 -3.85 -4.98
N LYS A 63 -17.12 -4.17 -6.09
CA LYS A 63 -17.75 -3.17 -6.95
C LYS A 63 -19.03 -2.59 -6.32
N GLN A 64 -19.26 -2.90 -5.03
CA GLN A 64 -20.49 -2.56 -4.33
C GLN A 64 -20.51 -1.08 -3.96
N ASP A 65 -21.71 -0.56 -3.86
CA ASP A 65 -21.99 0.78 -3.38
C ASP A 65 -21.49 0.94 -1.94
N LEU A 66 -21.09 2.16 -1.57
CA LEU A 66 -20.78 2.46 -0.19
C LEU A 66 -22.04 2.24 0.64
N ASP A 67 -21.91 1.45 1.70
CA ASP A 67 -22.98 1.26 2.70
C ASP A 67 -23.06 2.52 3.58
N LEU A 68 -23.59 3.57 2.98
CA LEU A 68 -23.88 4.82 3.69
C LEU A 68 -25.22 4.66 4.43
N PRO A 69 -25.32 5.12 5.68
CA PRO A 69 -26.59 5.12 6.40
C PRO A 69 -27.72 5.71 5.54
N GLU A 70 -28.91 5.09 5.59
CA GLU A 70 -30.06 5.33 4.67
C GLU A 70 -30.51 6.79 4.54
N ASN A 71 -30.23 7.62 5.50
CA ASN A 71 -30.36 9.07 5.35
C ASN A 71 -29.07 9.57 4.70
N LYS A 72 -29.08 9.65 3.37
CA LYS A 72 -28.01 10.29 2.57
C LYS A 72 -27.70 11.66 3.18
N ASP A 73 -26.80 11.64 4.16
CA ASP A 73 -26.39 12.81 4.90
C ASP A 73 -25.70 13.74 3.90
N LYS A 74 -26.42 14.76 3.41
CA LYS A 74 -25.85 15.79 2.54
C LYS A 74 -24.64 16.49 3.19
N GLU A 75 -24.44 16.23 4.48
CA GLU A 75 -23.38 16.74 5.33
C GLU A 75 -22.22 15.72 5.53
N ALA A 76 -22.21 14.61 4.80
CA ALA A 76 -21.10 13.65 4.87
C ALA A 76 -19.94 14.03 3.92
N VAL A 77 -18.72 13.62 4.28
CA VAL A 77 -17.54 13.66 3.44
C VAL A 77 -16.88 12.28 3.39
N VAL A 78 -16.45 11.85 2.20
CA VAL A 78 -15.72 10.59 2.04
C VAL A 78 -14.24 10.87 1.90
N VAL A 79 -13.42 10.23 2.70
CA VAL A 79 -11.95 10.30 2.60
C VAL A 79 -11.44 9.07 1.86
N VAL A 80 -10.75 9.30 0.75
CA VAL A 80 -10.07 8.25 -0.01
C VAL A 80 -8.87 7.76 0.79
N ARG A 81 -8.69 6.46 0.86
CA ARG A 81 -7.63 5.77 1.58
C ARG A 81 -6.22 6.08 1.07
N ALA A 82 -5.19 5.83 1.90
CA ALA A 82 -3.79 6.05 1.56
C ALA A 82 -3.31 5.29 0.32
N HIS A 83 -3.90 4.12 0.03
CA HIS A 83 -3.56 3.24 -1.10
C HIS A 83 -4.08 3.75 -2.46
N GLY A 84 -4.85 4.85 -2.46
CA GLY A 84 -5.52 5.32 -3.66
C GLY A 84 -6.70 4.44 -4.10
N ILE A 85 -7.33 4.85 -5.17
CA ILE A 85 -8.49 4.18 -5.78
C ILE A 85 -8.40 4.24 -7.31
N SER A 86 -9.10 3.33 -7.98
CA SER A 86 -9.19 3.32 -9.45
C SER A 86 -9.95 4.56 -9.99
N PRO A 87 -9.78 4.91 -11.28
CA PRO A 87 -10.58 5.96 -11.92
C PRO A 87 -12.08 5.68 -11.87
N GLN A 88 -12.49 4.41 -11.97
CA GLN A 88 -13.88 3.98 -11.90
C GLN A 88 -14.47 4.25 -10.51
N ARG A 89 -13.72 3.91 -9.46
CA ARG A 89 -14.14 4.19 -8.07
C ARG A 89 -14.20 5.70 -7.81
N ARG A 90 -13.24 6.45 -8.34
CA ARG A 90 -13.24 7.92 -8.26
C ARG A 90 -14.45 8.55 -8.96
N LYS A 91 -14.84 8.01 -10.14
CA LYS A 91 -16.04 8.43 -10.86
C LYS A 91 -17.29 8.16 -10.02
N TYR A 92 -17.41 6.94 -9.46
CA TYR A 92 -18.52 6.56 -8.59
C TYR A 92 -18.66 7.51 -7.38
N LEU A 93 -17.57 7.83 -6.68
CA LEU A 93 -17.60 8.77 -5.56
C LEU A 93 -18.09 10.17 -5.98
N LYS A 94 -17.75 10.64 -7.17
CA LYS A 94 -18.27 11.89 -7.72
C LYS A 94 -19.76 11.81 -8.02
N GLU A 95 -20.24 10.69 -8.53
CA GLU A 95 -21.65 10.46 -8.89
C GLU A 95 -22.56 10.34 -7.66
N LEU A 96 -22.02 9.98 -6.49
CA LEU A 96 -22.75 10.02 -5.22
C LEU A 96 -23.17 11.43 -4.81
N GLY A 97 -22.55 12.47 -5.38
CA GLY A 97 -22.84 13.87 -5.04
C GLY A 97 -22.36 14.28 -3.65
N LEU A 98 -21.56 13.46 -2.97
CA LEU A 98 -20.92 13.79 -1.70
C LEU A 98 -19.54 14.42 -1.95
N PRO A 99 -19.14 15.41 -1.15
CA PRO A 99 -17.77 15.85 -1.12
C PRO A 99 -16.83 14.68 -0.79
N PHE A 100 -15.71 14.59 -1.48
CA PHE A 100 -14.67 13.65 -1.08
C PHE A 100 -13.30 14.33 -0.99
N ARG A 101 -12.47 13.82 -0.09
CA ARG A 101 -11.08 14.25 0.11
C ARG A 101 -10.13 13.13 -0.29
N ASP A 102 -9.07 13.49 -0.96
CA ASP A 102 -8.10 12.52 -1.44
C ASP A 102 -6.98 12.32 -0.42
N GLY A 103 -7.06 11.22 0.32
CA GLY A 103 -6.03 10.76 1.25
C GLY A 103 -4.92 9.94 0.58
N THR A 104 -4.98 9.71 -0.74
CA THR A 104 -3.97 8.94 -1.48
C THR A 104 -2.57 9.44 -1.17
N CYS A 105 -1.67 8.51 -0.82
CA CYS A 105 -0.24 8.84 -0.68
C CYS A 105 0.30 9.38 -2.01
N PRO A 106 1.01 10.52 -2.03
CA PRO A 106 1.58 11.07 -3.25
C PRO A 106 2.51 10.10 -4.00
N ASP A 107 3.27 9.24 -3.30
CA ASP A 107 4.07 8.22 -3.97
C ASP A 107 3.19 7.27 -4.78
N VAL A 108 2.05 6.83 -4.23
CA VAL A 108 1.05 6.02 -4.96
C VAL A 108 0.45 6.81 -6.12
N GLY A 109 0.18 8.10 -5.94
CA GLY A 109 -0.27 9.00 -7.00
C GLY A 109 0.72 9.08 -8.17
N ILE A 110 2.02 9.12 -7.87
CA ILE A 110 3.10 9.10 -8.88
C ILE A 110 3.08 7.77 -9.66
N ILE A 111 2.92 6.63 -8.96
CA ILE A 111 2.82 5.32 -9.63
C ILE A 111 1.62 5.30 -10.58
N ALA A 112 0.44 5.71 -10.08
CA ALA A 112 -0.78 5.78 -10.89
C ALA A 112 -0.61 6.66 -12.12
N GLY A 113 0.06 7.81 -11.98
CA GLY A 113 0.40 8.70 -13.11
C GLY A 113 1.30 8.03 -14.14
N LYS A 114 2.32 7.27 -13.71
CA LYS A 114 3.19 6.50 -14.62
C LYS A 114 2.43 5.40 -15.35
N VAL A 115 1.62 4.61 -14.63
CA VAL A 115 0.77 3.56 -15.22
C VAL A 115 -0.14 4.17 -16.29
N LYS A 116 -0.89 5.21 -15.94
CA LYS A 116 -1.81 5.90 -16.84
C LYS A 116 -1.11 6.41 -18.11
N LEU A 117 -0.01 7.16 -17.93
CA LEU A 117 0.73 7.78 -19.03
C LEU A 117 1.24 6.74 -20.04
N HIS A 118 1.75 5.59 -19.56
CA HIS A 118 2.29 4.57 -20.44
C HIS A 118 1.19 3.75 -21.11
N ALA A 119 0.12 3.42 -20.39
CA ALA A 119 -1.04 2.76 -20.97
C ALA A 119 -1.70 3.62 -22.08
N GLU A 120 -1.86 4.92 -21.85
CA GLU A 120 -2.37 5.85 -22.87
C GLU A 120 -1.47 5.97 -24.11
N LYS A 121 -0.17 5.67 -23.98
CA LYS A 121 0.78 5.61 -25.10
C LYS A 121 0.84 4.23 -25.75
N GLY A 122 -0.01 3.28 -25.34
CA GLY A 122 -0.08 1.95 -25.90
C GLY A 122 0.99 0.97 -25.40
N PHE A 123 1.67 1.28 -24.28
CA PHE A 123 2.59 0.33 -23.66
C PHE A 123 1.82 -0.77 -22.94
N ALA A 124 2.32 -2.00 -23.00
CA ALA A 124 1.97 -3.01 -22.00
C ALA A 124 2.60 -2.57 -20.66
N VAL A 125 1.82 -2.52 -19.58
CA VAL A 125 2.28 -2.06 -18.27
C VAL A 125 2.35 -3.24 -17.31
N VAL A 126 3.57 -3.63 -16.95
CA VAL A 126 3.81 -4.69 -15.96
C VAL A 126 3.92 -4.06 -14.58
N ILE A 127 3.09 -4.52 -13.65
CA ILE A 127 3.04 -4.04 -12.26
C ILE A 127 3.57 -5.16 -11.36
N PHE A 128 4.74 -4.98 -10.78
CA PHE A 128 5.25 -5.87 -9.75
C PHE A 128 4.54 -5.60 -8.42
N GLY A 129 3.70 -6.54 -7.98
CA GLY A 129 2.89 -6.36 -6.79
C GLY A 129 1.99 -7.55 -6.47
N ASP A 130 1.21 -7.42 -5.42
CA ASP A 130 0.19 -8.36 -5.01
C ASP A 130 -1.13 -7.99 -5.71
N PRO A 131 -1.70 -8.88 -6.58
CA PRO A 131 -2.92 -8.59 -7.34
C PRO A 131 -4.15 -8.31 -6.46
N GLU A 132 -4.16 -8.82 -5.23
CA GLU A 132 -5.26 -8.60 -4.28
C GLU A 132 -5.06 -7.33 -3.42
N HIS A 133 -3.88 -6.71 -3.50
CA HIS A 133 -3.60 -5.51 -2.71
C HIS A 133 -4.37 -4.29 -3.24
N PRO A 134 -4.98 -3.46 -2.36
CA PRO A 134 -5.76 -2.29 -2.77
C PRO A 134 -5.03 -1.32 -3.70
N GLU A 135 -3.74 -1.10 -3.47
CA GLU A 135 -2.91 -0.25 -4.31
C GLU A 135 -2.84 -0.80 -5.74
N VAL A 136 -2.58 -2.10 -5.89
CA VAL A 136 -2.46 -2.75 -7.21
C VAL A 136 -3.80 -2.77 -7.93
N ILE A 137 -4.90 -3.06 -7.22
CA ILE A 137 -6.27 -2.99 -7.77
C ILE A 137 -6.54 -1.56 -8.29
N GLY A 138 -6.17 -0.54 -7.53
CA GLY A 138 -6.27 0.87 -7.93
C GLY A 138 -5.44 1.16 -9.18
N LEU A 139 -4.18 0.74 -9.20
CA LEU A 139 -3.24 0.94 -10.33
C LEU A 139 -3.72 0.26 -11.61
N MET A 140 -4.24 -0.97 -11.51
CA MET A 140 -4.79 -1.70 -12.66
C MET A 140 -5.94 -0.94 -13.32
N GLY A 141 -6.73 -0.19 -12.56
CA GLY A 141 -7.77 0.68 -13.11
C GLY A 141 -7.22 1.79 -14.01
N TYR A 142 -5.99 2.24 -13.78
CA TYR A 142 -5.31 3.25 -14.62
C TYR A 142 -4.63 2.66 -15.86
N ALA A 143 -4.44 1.35 -15.90
CA ALA A 143 -3.76 0.67 -17.01
C ALA A 143 -4.63 0.50 -18.27
N ASN A 144 -5.91 0.85 -18.23
CA ASN A 144 -6.83 0.85 -19.38
C ASN A 144 -6.79 -0.45 -20.23
N GLY A 145 -6.79 -1.60 -19.56
CA GLY A 145 -6.71 -2.91 -20.21
C GLY A 145 -5.30 -3.35 -20.62
N GLN A 146 -4.27 -2.50 -20.48
CA GLN A 146 -2.88 -2.80 -20.82
C GLN A 146 -2.06 -3.30 -19.62
N GLY A 147 -2.69 -3.49 -18.44
CA GLY A 147 -2.02 -3.86 -17.21
C GLY A 147 -1.83 -5.37 -17.04
N HIS A 148 -0.66 -5.76 -16.54
CA HIS A 148 -0.32 -7.13 -16.17
C HIS A 148 0.34 -7.12 -14.80
N VAL A 149 -0.18 -7.89 -13.85
CA VAL A 149 0.38 -7.99 -12.51
C VAL A 149 1.29 -9.21 -12.43
N VAL A 150 2.46 -9.04 -11.83
CA VAL A 150 3.40 -10.13 -11.52
C VAL A 150 3.81 -10.04 -10.05
N SER A 151 3.75 -11.13 -9.31
CA SER A 151 4.16 -11.20 -7.91
C SER A 151 5.51 -11.86 -7.72
N ASN A 152 5.96 -12.62 -8.71
CA ASN A 152 7.15 -13.45 -8.66
C ASN A 152 7.67 -13.78 -10.07
N GLU A 153 8.75 -14.56 -10.14
CA GLU A 153 9.38 -14.98 -11.40
C GLU A 153 8.48 -15.88 -12.26
N ALA A 154 7.70 -16.75 -11.64
CA ALA A 154 6.80 -17.64 -12.39
C ALA A 154 5.71 -16.83 -13.11
N ASP A 155 5.14 -15.83 -12.45
CA ASP A 155 4.16 -14.91 -13.05
C ASP A 155 4.79 -14.13 -14.22
N LEU A 156 6.05 -13.68 -14.06
CA LEU A 156 6.78 -12.96 -15.10
C LEU A 156 6.99 -13.83 -16.34
N LEU A 157 7.37 -15.11 -16.15
CA LEU A 157 7.58 -16.06 -17.25
C LEU A 157 6.27 -16.45 -17.93
N ALA A 158 5.15 -16.40 -17.24
CA ALA A 158 3.82 -16.68 -17.76
C ALA A 158 3.20 -15.50 -18.53
N LEU A 159 3.86 -14.33 -18.56
CA LEU A 159 3.36 -13.17 -19.32
C LEU A 159 3.26 -13.49 -20.82
N PRO A 160 2.22 -13.01 -21.50
CA PRO A 160 2.14 -13.12 -22.95
C PRO A 160 3.29 -12.38 -23.63
N ALA A 161 3.57 -12.71 -24.86
CA ALA A 161 4.48 -11.89 -25.66
C ALA A 161 3.81 -10.56 -26.00
N PHE A 162 4.53 -9.48 -25.81
CA PHE A 162 4.07 -8.15 -26.19
C PHE A 162 4.71 -7.71 -27.50
N GLU A 163 3.90 -7.28 -28.46
CA GLU A 163 4.40 -6.78 -29.76
C GLU A 163 4.88 -5.33 -29.71
N GLY A 164 4.50 -4.61 -28.65
CA GLY A 164 4.78 -3.18 -28.46
C GLY A 164 5.79 -2.89 -27.38
N LYS A 165 5.85 -1.62 -27.00
CA LYS A 165 6.69 -1.14 -25.89
C LYS A 165 6.15 -1.63 -24.55
N VAL A 166 7.05 -1.89 -23.62
CA VAL A 166 6.72 -2.37 -22.28
C VAL A 166 7.22 -1.36 -21.23
N ALA A 167 6.41 -1.12 -20.22
CA ALA A 167 6.81 -0.37 -19.04
C ALA A 167 6.65 -1.22 -17.78
N MET A 168 7.56 -1.09 -16.83
CA MET A 168 7.45 -1.80 -15.55
C MET A 168 7.49 -0.82 -14.38
N VAL A 169 6.55 -0.97 -13.46
CA VAL A 169 6.46 -0.27 -12.18
C VAL A 169 6.37 -1.29 -11.04
N SER A 170 6.53 -0.82 -9.81
CA SER A 170 6.33 -1.63 -8.61
C SER A 170 5.24 -1.04 -7.72
N GLN A 171 4.49 -1.89 -7.05
CA GLN A 171 3.75 -1.52 -5.84
C GLN A 171 4.71 -0.91 -4.82
N SER A 172 4.28 0.12 -4.11
CA SER A 172 5.13 0.94 -3.23
C SER A 172 5.82 0.18 -2.10
N THR A 173 5.32 -1.00 -1.72
CA THR A 173 5.77 -1.79 -0.57
C THR A 173 6.47 -3.10 -0.94
N MET A 174 6.98 -3.26 -2.16
CA MET A 174 7.66 -4.47 -2.59
C MET A 174 9.14 -4.52 -2.15
N PHE A 175 9.79 -5.68 -2.33
CA PHE A 175 11.22 -5.82 -2.09
C PHE A 175 12.04 -5.24 -3.24
N THR A 176 13.03 -4.41 -2.89
CA THR A 176 13.89 -3.76 -3.89
C THR A 176 14.69 -4.76 -4.71
N HIS A 177 15.26 -5.80 -4.06
CA HIS A 177 16.06 -6.80 -4.74
C HIS A 177 15.24 -7.68 -5.69
N GLU A 178 14.00 -8.02 -5.31
CA GLU A 178 13.08 -8.77 -6.18
C GLU A 178 12.69 -7.95 -7.41
N PHE A 179 12.39 -6.66 -7.23
CA PHE A 179 12.10 -5.75 -8.33
C PHE A 179 13.26 -5.65 -9.31
N GLN A 180 14.49 -5.48 -8.80
CA GLN A 180 15.71 -5.42 -9.62
C GLN A 180 15.91 -6.72 -10.41
N LYS A 181 15.74 -7.88 -9.78
CA LYS A 181 15.83 -9.18 -10.45
C LYS A 181 14.81 -9.29 -11.59
N LEU A 182 13.52 -9.06 -11.28
CA LEU A 182 12.45 -9.23 -12.26
C LEU A 182 12.53 -8.21 -13.40
N SER A 183 12.91 -6.96 -13.11
CA SER A 183 13.10 -5.94 -14.14
C SER A 183 14.29 -6.27 -15.06
N GLY A 184 15.37 -6.84 -14.51
CA GLY A 184 16.49 -7.36 -15.31
C GLY A 184 16.06 -8.46 -16.27
N MET A 185 15.34 -9.47 -15.77
CA MET A 185 14.81 -10.57 -16.59
C MET A 185 13.88 -10.06 -17.71
N LEU A 186 13.03 -9.08 -17.39
CA LEU A 186 12.12 -8.50 -18.37
C LEU A 186 12.89 -7.66 -19.42
N ALA A 187 13.95 -6.97 -19.02
CA ALA A 187 14.80 -6.18 -19.93
C ALA A 187 15.57 -7.06 -20.93
N GLU A 188 15.94 -8.28 -20.57
CA GLU A 188 16.53 -9.24 -21.51
C GLU A 188 15.59 -9.59 -22.66
N LYS A 189 14.27 -9.66 -22.36
CA LYS A 189 13.23 -9.94 -23.37
C LYS A 189 12.79 -8.71 -24.15
N TYR A 190 12.84 -7.53 -23.52
CA TYR A 190 12.39 -6.25 -24.08
C TYR A 190 13.48 -5.18 -23.90
N PRO A 191 14.40 -5.01 -24.84
CA PRO A 191 15.55 -4.09 -24.72
C PRO A 191 15.14 -2.62 -24.50
N ASP A 192 13.98 -2.22 -25.01
CA ASP A 192 13.43 -0.86 -24.87
C ASP A 192 12.49 -0.73 -23.64
N LEU A 193 12.60 -1.64 -22.66
CA LEU A 193 11.79 -1.62 -21.45
C LEU A 193 11.97 -0.33 -20.66
N ALA A 194 10.85 0.36 -20.40
CA ALA A 194 10.83 1.51 -19.51
C ALA A 194 10.65 1.05 -18.04
N VAL A 195 11.73 1.02 -17.27
CA VAL A 195 11.71 0.60 -15.87
C VAL A 195 11.59 1.80 -14.95
N PHE A 196 10.64 1.74 -14.01
CA PHE A 196 10.44 2.74 -12.97
C PHE A 196 10.48 2.08 -11.60
N ASP A 197 11.54 2.31 -10.85
CA ASP A 197 11.61 1.91 -9.43
C ASP A 197 10.70 2.83 -8.61
N THR A 198 9.48 2.35 -8.41
CA THR A 198 8.43 3.05 -7.67
C THR A 198 8.22 2.51 -6.25
N ILE A 199 9.14 1.71 -5.75
CA ILE A 199 9.17 1.33 -4.33
C ILE A 199 9.43 2.60 -3.52
N CYS A 200 8.53 2.93 -2.57
CA CYS A 200 8.61 4.21 -1.87
C CYS A 200 9.83 4.30 -0.94
N GLY A 201 10.30 5.53 -0.69
CA GLY A 201 11.45 5.80 0.17
C GLY A 201 11.29 5.18 1.56
N ALA A 202 10.12 5.33 2.17
CA ALA A 202 9.85 4.76 3.49
C ALA A 202 9.95 3.23 3.53
N THR A 203 9.58 2.54 2.46
CA THR A 203 9.77 1.07 2.34
C THR A 203 11.26 0.72 2.27
N LYS A 204 12.01 1.43 1.43
CA LYS A 204 13.47 1.22 1.28
C LYS A 204 14.21 1.48 2.59
N GLU A 205 13.89 2.57 3.28
CA GLU A 205 14.49 2.91 4.57
C GLU A 205 14.22 1.82 5.62
N ARG A 206 12.99 1.33 5.74
CA ARG A 206 12.65 0.27 6.70
C ARG A 206 13.35 -1.05 6.39
N GLN A 207 13.46 -1.42 5.11
CA GLN A 207 14.21 -2.60 4.70
C GLN A 207 15.70 -2.44 5.05
N SER A 208 16.28 -1.26 4.80
CA SER A 208 17.67 -0.94 5.13
C SER A 208 17.92 -0.98 6.64
N ASP A 209 17.08 -0.31 7.43
CA ASP A 209 17.19 -0.28 8.90
C ASP A 209 17.10 -1.69 9.50
N LEU A 210 16.20 -2.52 8.98
CA LEU A 210 16.08 -3.91 9.43
C LEU A 210 17.34 -4.69 9.13
N LEU A 211 17.91 -4.55 7.93
CA LEU A 211 19.16 -5.21 7.55
C LEU A 211 20.35 -4.72 8.39
N GLU A 212 20.38 -3.44 8.77
CA GLU A 212 21.36 -2.89 9.71
C GLU A 212 21.24 -3.55 11.10
N LEU A 213 20.01 -3.72 11.62
CA LEU A 213 19.78 -4.41 12.88
C LEU A 213 20.24 -5.87 12.83
N VAL A 214 19.93 -6.59 11.75
CA VAL A 214 20.40 -7.95 11.53
C VAL A 214 21.93 -8.01 11.54
N LYS A 215 22.60 -7.11 10.80
CA LYS A 215 24.07 -7.03 10.70
C LYS A 215 24.72 -6.64 12.02
N SER A 216 24.05 -5.82 12.84
CA SER A 216 24.55 -5.42 14.16
C SER A 216 24.50 -6.54 15.21
N GLY A 217 23.99 -7.72 14.84
CA GLY A 217 23.95 -8.88 15.70
C GLY A 217 22.74 -8.92 16.65
N ALA A 218 21.64 -8.29 16.27
CA ALA A 218 20.40 -8.41 17.05
C ALA A 218 19.98 -9.88 17.21
N ASP A 219 19.73 -10.31 18.43
CA ASP A 219 19.36 -11.69 18.77
C ASP A 219 17.94 -12.03 18.29
N ALA A 220 17.04 -11.05 18.32
CA ALA A 220 15.66 -11.17 17.85
C ALA A 220 15.20 -9.85 17.24
N ILE A 221 14.23 -9.91 16.32
CA ILE A 221 13.58 -8.76 15.68
C ILE A 221 12.09 -8.78 16.00
N VAL A 222 11.60 -7.68 16.55
CA VAL A 222 10.16 -7.45 16.74
C VAL A 222 9.67 -6.48 15.68
N VAL A 223 8.77 -6.95 14.81
CA VAL A 223 8.13 -6.15 13.76
C VAL A 223 6.73 -5.79 14.22
N ILE A 224 6.50 -4.50 14.48
CA ILE A 224 5.24 -4.00 15.03
C ILE A 224 4.40 -3.39 13.91
N GLY A 225 3.17 -3.85 13.74
CA GLY A 225 2.21 -3.30 12.78
C GLY A 225 1.13 -4.29 12.38
N GLY A 226 0.13 -3.80 11.67
CA GLY A 226 -1.07 -4.57 11.31
C GLY A 226 -0.75 -5.85 10.53
N LYS A 227 -1.40 -6.96 10.91
CA LYS A 227 -1.27 -8.26 10.22
C LYS A 227 -1.71 -8.20 8.75
N HIS A 228 -2.50 -7.23 8.37
CA HIS A 228 -2.91 -6.97 6.98
C HIS A 228 -2.01 -5.97 6.25
N SER A 229 -1.04 -5.34 6.92
CA SER A 229 -0.09 -4.42 6.29
C SER A 229 0.93 -5.16 5.43
N ALA A 230 0.95 -4.88 4.13
CA ALA A 230 1.91 -5.47 3.19
C ALA A 230 3.36 -5.14 3.57
N ASN A 231 3.65 -3.89 3.97
CA ASN A 231 4.98 -3.50 4.42
C ASN A 231 5.41 -4.27 5.66
N THR A 232 4.54 -4.39 6.68
CA THR A 232 4.87 -5.10 7.93
C THR A 232 5.11 -6.59 7.68
N LYS A 233 4.25 -7.25 6.89
CA LYS A 233 4.45 -8.66 6.49
C LYS A 233 5.79 -8.86 5.78
N LYS A 234 6.16 -7.96 4.88
CA LYS A 234 7.43 -8.05 4.15
C LYS A 234 8.64 -7.85 5.06
N LEU A 235 8.58 -6.92 6.02
CA LEU A 235 9.64 -6.75 7.00
C LEU A 235 9.82 -8.00 7.87
N ALA A 236 8.72 -8.61 8.32
CA ALA A 236 8.78 -9.88 9.07
C ALA A 236 9.39 -11.00 8.22
N LYS A 237 8.98 -11.13 6.95
CA LYS A 237 9.55 -12.11 6.01
C LYS A 237 11.05 -11.86 5.76
N LEU A 238 11.45 -10.59 5.60
CA LEU A 238 12.85 -10.21 5.39
C LEU A 238 13.70 -10.57 6.61
N SER A 239 13.22 -10.29 7.82
CA SER A 239 13.93 -10.67 9.06
C SER A 239 14.11 -12.18 9.16
N ALA A 240 13.02 -12.94 8.99
CA ALA A 240 13.05 -14.39 9.06
C ALA A 240 14.00 -15.02 8.02
N SER A 241 14.10 -14.46 6.81
CA SER A 241 15.01 -14.94 5.78
C SER A 241 16.50 -14.81 6.14
N HIS A 242 16.83 -14.01 7.16
CA HIS A 242 18.19 -13.87 7.70
C HIS A 242 18.43 -14.71 8.95
N ASN A 243 17.60 -15.75 9.18
CA ASN A 243 17.71 -16.67 10.31
C ASN A 243 17.69 -15.96 11.69
N ARG A 244 16.89 -14.91 11.81
CA ARG A 244 16.66 -14.24 13.10
C ARG A 244 15.30 -14.63 13.65
N PRO A 245 15.19 -14.97 14.95
CA PRO A 245 13.91 -15.02 15.63
C PRO A 245 13.12 -13.76 15.35
N THR A 246 11.92 -13.90 14.78
CA THR A 246 11.13 -12.76 14.29
C THR A 246 9.72 -12.84 14.85
N TYR A 247 9.31 -11.81 15.54
CA TYR A 247 7.98 -11.67 16.12
C TYR A 247 7.20 -10.57 15.39
N HIS A 248 6.11 -10.96 14.74
CA HIS A 248 5.21 -9.99 14.12
C HIS A 248 4.02 -9.78 15.05
N VAL A 249 3.93 -8.59 15.61
CA VAL A 249 2.93 -8.21 16.63
C VAL A 249 2.18 -6.94 16.22
N GLU A 250 0.94 -6.82 16.66
CA GLU A 250 0.15 -5.60 16.50
C GLU A 250 0.18 -4.74 17.78
N THR A 251 0.23 -5.40 18.94
CA THR A 251 0.26 -4.77 20.26
C THR A 251 1.31 -5.43 21.16
N ALA A 252 1.56 -4.83 22.32
CA ALA A 252 2.42 -5.42 23.32
C ALA A 252 1.87 -6.75 23.88
N ASP A 253 0.54 -6.90 23.91
CA ASP A 253 -0.12 -8.11 24.43
C ASP A 253 0.11 -9.34 23.52
N ASP A 254 0.55 -9.12 22.28
CA ASP A 254 0.94 -10.21 21.38
C ASP A 254 2.35 -10.77 21.69
N LEU A 255 3.10 -10.13 22.59
CA LEU A 255 4.43 -10.59 23.00
C LEU A 255 4.31 -11.54 24.19
N ASP A 256 4.88 -12.72 24.05
CA ASP A 256 5.05 -13.68 25.14
C ASP A 256 6.39 -13.43 25.82
N GLU A 257 6.37 -13.15 27.12
CA GLU A 257 7.59 -12.91 27.90
C GLU A 257 8.54 -14.11 27.89
N GLU A 258 8.00 -15.33 27.83
CA GLU A 258 8.80 -16.57 27.76
C GLU A 258 9.61 -16.67 26.45
N SER A 259 9.16 -16.02 25.40
CA SER A 259 9.85 -15.98 24.09
C SER A 259 11.17 -15.18 24.12
N PHE A 260 11.43 -14.40 25.18
CA PHE A 260 12.61 -13.54 25.34
C PHE A 260 13.49 -13.91 26.55
N SER A 261 13.19 -15.00 27.21
CA SER A 261 13.93 -15.51 28.37
C SER A 261 15.16 -16.35 28.00
#